data_d72f8c05e5044554d47ce79e4d3ade25
#
_entry.id   d72f8c05e5044554d47ce79e4d3ade25
#
_cell.length_a   1.000
_cell.length_b   1.000
_cell.length_c   1.000
_cell.angle_alpha   90.00
_cell.angle_beta   90.00
_cell.angle_gamma   90.00
#
_symmetry.space_group_name_H-M   'P 1'
#
loop_
_entity.id
_entity.type
_entity.pdbx_description
1 polymer ?
#
loop_
_entity_poly.entity_id
_entity_poly.type
_entity_poly.pdbx_seq_one_letter_code
_entity_poly.pdbx_strand_id
1 'polypeptide(L)'
;MLLDQVITLILQGKIAAKFRFGVGPRGFGNTRIQIINSDSDTCLYPSIFHISAGEASALCLAGEIIRQADVIIGENPISSVSGIVLIDEADKHLHIRLQKEVMPKLFSLFPNLQFITSSHSPFMAMGLADEAINRTKIIDLDNFGITRDPYNSDLYTEVYDMMIGDSLDFREQFLNLKATSEVSEKTLIVTEGKTDVQHLRAAKSLGCGDSLNYFEVPADWGDSKLERLLEQLSKLKQRCTVIGVFDRDVEKIVAGIEADGRTFKNYGNNVYGVCLPVPSGRETYSNISIEFFYTDDELKKTHDGKRLHFDNEIFYFQSASANRGKPVPQLRERPDAADESIKKIFDSNVSELAGAHSKARFADLVEGDLEFAKNFDFSNFGSIFERISQVEEYEIAKTSVSLS
;
A
#
# COMPACT_ATOMS: atom_id res chain seq x y z
N MET A 1 -35.01 -26.03 -10.25
CA MET A 1 -35.70 -25.32 -9.14
C MET A 1 -34.98 -24.02 -8.82
N LEU A 2 -35.68 -23.01 -8.27
CA LEU A 2 -35.05 -21.70 -8.01
C LEU A 2 -33.85 -21.78 -7.03
N LEU A 3 -33.96 -22.59 -5.99
CA LEU A 3 -32.85 -22.84 -5.06
C LEU A 3 -31.61 -23.43 -5.75
N ASP A 4 -31.78 -24.28 -6.74
CA ASP A 4 -30.63 -24.83 -7.50
C ASP A 4 -30.02 -23.77 -8.41
N GLN A 5 -30.82 -22.82 -8.93
CA GLN A 5 -30.29 -21.65 -9.64
C GLN A 5 -29.48 -20.76 -8.70
N VAL A 6 -29.97 -20.50 -7.50
CA VAL A 6 -29.28 -19.69 -6.49
C VAL A 6 -27.93 -20.32 -6.11
N ILE A 7 -27.91 -21.61 -5.75
CA ILE A 7 -26.64 -22.25 -5.36
C ILE A 7 -25.66 -22.35 -6.52
N THR A 8 -26.17 -22.59 -7.72
CA THR A 8 -25.35 -22.56 -8.95
C THR A 8 -24.72 -21.18 -9.15
N LEU A 9 -25.50 -20.12 -9.05
CA LEU A 9 -25.02 -18.74 -9.20
C LEU A 9 -23.91 -18.40 -8.16
N ILE A 10 -24.11 -18.81 -6.91
CA ILE A 10 -23.15 -18.56 -5.83
C ILE A 10 -21.81 -19.29 -6.06
N LEU A 11 -21.85 -20.55 -6.52
CA LEU A 11 -20.68 -21.40 -6.65
C LEU A 11 -20.00 -21.34 -8.02
N GLN A 12 -20.69 -20.89 -9.07
CA GLN A 12 -20.23 -20.90 -10.48
C GLN A 12 -18.93 -20.14 -10.71
N GLY A 13 -18.63 -19.13 -9.87
CA GLY A 13 -17.36 -18.41 -9.95
C GLY A 13 -16.14 -19.18 -9.42
N LYS A 14 -16.36 -20.30 -8.70
CA LYS A 14 -15.27 -21.19 -8.27
C LYS A 14 -15.13 -22.38 -9.20
N ILE A 15 -16.28 -22.93 -9.63
CA ILE A 15 -16.34 -24.14 -10.43
C ILE A 15 -17.41 -23.92 -11.51
N ALA A 16 -17.01 -24.01 -12.77
CA ALA A 16 -17.91 -23.84 -13.93
C ALA A 16 -18.78 -25.12 -14.12
N ALA A 17 -19.77 -25.27 -13.25
CA ALA A 17 -20.71 -26.40 -13.26
C ALA A 17 -22.08 -25.96 -12.74
N LYS A 18 -23.11 -26.80 -12.95
CA LYS A 18 -24.43 -26.64 -12.34
C LYS A 18 -24.47 -27.37 -11.00
N PHE A 19 -25.15 -26.81 -10.03
CA PHE A 19 -25.27 -27.38 -8.69
C PHE A 19 -26.73 -27.55 -8.29
N ARG A 20 -26.99 -28.56 -7.49
CA ARG A 20 -28.29 -28.83 -6.88
C ARG A 20 -28.14 -29.23 -5.41
N PHE A 21 -29.19 -29.07 -4.66
CA PHE A 21 -29.26 -29.65 -3.34
C PHE A 21 -29.59 -31.14 -3.38
N GLY A 22 -29.01 -31.90 -2.50
CA GLY A 22 -29.27 -33.33 -2.33
C GLY A 22 -29.46 -33.68 -0.87
N VAL A 23 -29.98 -34.87 -0.58
CA VAL A 23 -30.17 -35.40 0.73
C VAL A 23 -29.15 -36.51 0.99
N GLY A 24 -28.26 -36.29 1.94
CA GLY A 24 -27.25 -37.26 2.35
C GLY A 24 -27.81 -38.42 3.18
N PRO A 25 -27.00 -39.50 3.40
CA PRO A 25 -27.40 -40.68 4.14
C PRO A 25 -27.76 -40.37 5.60
N ARG A 26 -28.68 -41.16 6.14
CA ARG A 26 -29.05 -41.10 7.56
C ARG A 26 -27.90 -41.66 8.40
N GLY A 27 -27.32 -40.88 9.27
CA GLY A 27 -26.26 -41.36 10.18
C GLY A 27 -25.00 -40.48 10.23
N PHE A 28 -24.85 -39.50 9.33
CA PHE A 28 -23.77 -38.52 9.35
C PHE A 28 -24.20 -37.18 9.99
N GLY A 29 -24.37 -37.16 11.30
CA GLY A 29 -24.70 -35.94 12.03
C GLY A 29 -26.06 -35.29 11.64
N ASN A 30 -26.34 -34.10 12.17
CA ASN A 30 -27.59 -33.36 11.94
C ASN A 30 -27.71 -32.67 10.58
N THR A 31 -26.68 -32.71 9.75
CA THR A 31 -26.64 -31.96 8.49
C THR A 31 -26.75 -32.91 7.29
N ARG A 32 -27.96 -33.02 6.78
CA ARG A 32 -28.29 -33.94 5.67
C ARG A 32 -28.32 -33.27 4.30
N ILE A 33 -28.22 -31.93 4.24
CA ILE A 33 -28.31 -31.19 2.98
C ILE A 33 -26.91 -31.16 2.37
N GLN A 34 -26.73 -31.79 1.23
CA GLN A 34 -25.51 -31.83 0.45
C GLN A 34 -25.63 -30.89 -0.76
N ILE A 35 -24.48 -30.46 -1.29
CA ILE A 35 -24.38 -29.79 -2.58
C ILE A 35 -23.75 -30.76 -3.58
N ILE A 36 -24.47 -31.02 -4.64
CA ILE A 36 -24.14 -32.01 -5.66
C ILE A 36 -23.88 -31.27 -6.96
N ASN A 37 -22.80 -31.62 -7.64
CA ASN A 37 -22.58 -31.21 -9.04
C ASN A 37 -23.58 -31.95 -9.93
N SER A 38 -24.44 -31.21 -10.60
CA SER A 38 -25.52 -31.78 -11.45
C SER A 38 -24.97 -32.43 -12.71
N ASP A 39 -23.81 -32.02 -13.21
CA ASP A 39 -23.23 -32.51 -14.46
C ASP A 39 -22.53 -33.87 -14.27
N SER A 40 -21.91 -34.07 -13.10
CA SER A 40 -21.16 -35.30 -12.77
C SER A 40 -21.84 -36.20 -11.72
N ASP A 41 -22.96 -35.76 -11.17
CA ASP A 41 -23.68 -36.40 -10.05
C ASP A 41 -22.78 -36.67 -8.82
N THR A 42 -21.70 -35.91 -8.66
CA THR A 42 -20.74 -36.06 -7.54
C THR A 42 -21.06 -35.08 -6.41
N CYS A 43 -20.87 -35.54 -5.17
CA CYS A 43 -21.04 -34.68 -3.99
C CYS A 43 -19.86 -33.69 -3.91
N LEU A 44 -20.12 -32.40 -4.06
CA LEU A 44 -19.13 -31.34 -3.90
C LEU A 44 -18.90 -31.02 -2.40
N TYR A 45 -20.02 -30.79 -1.68
CA TYR A 45 -19.98 -30.54 -0.25
C TYR A 45 -20.94 -31.51 0.46
N PRO A 46 -20.42 -32.31 1.38
CA PRO A 46 -21.23 -33.29 2.12
C PRO A 46 -22.23 -32.63 3.08
N SER A 47 -22.07 -31.34 3.33
CA SER A 47 -22.99 -30.53 4.10
C SER A 47 -22.97 -29.09 3.63
N ILE A 48 -24.13 -28.43 3.67
CA ILE A 48 -24.31 -27.00 3.42
C ILE A 48 -23.40 -26.11 4.30
N PHE A 49 -22.95 -26.59 5.44
CA PHE A 49 -22.06 -25.84 6.35
C PHE A 49 -20.59 -25.80 5.90
N HIS A 50 -20.25 -26.42 4.77
CA HIS A 50 -18.89 -26.37 4.19
C HIS A 50 -18.70 -25.22 3.21
N ILE A 51 -19.74 -24.44 2.89
CA ILE A 51 -19.61 -23.22 2.09
C ILE A 51 -19.00 -22.10 2.92
N SER A 52 -18.37 -21.13 2.26
CA SER A 52 -17.77 -19.98 2.94
C SER A 52 -18.84 -19.09 3.60
N ALA A 53 -18.44 -18.28 4.57
CA ALA A 53 -19.37 -17.36 5.27
C ALA A 53 -20.09 -16.41 4.30
N GLY A 54 -19.39 -15.86 3.29
CA GLY A 54 -19.99 -14.99 2.27
C GLY A 54 -21.00 -15.74 1.37
N GLU A 55 -20.67 -16.96 0.94
CA GLU A 55 -21.60 -17.81 0.18
C GLU A 55 -22.83 -18.18 1.01
N ALA A 56 -22.63 -18.47 2.29
CA ALA A 56 -23.73 -18.72 3.23
C ALA A 56 -24.62 -17.49 3.40
N SER A 57 -24.05 -16.29 3.52
CA SER A 57 -24.80 -15.03 3.61
C SER A 57 -25.67 -14.80 2.37
N ALA A 58 -25.10 -14.95 1.18
CA ALA A 58 -25.87 -14.83 -0.07
C ALA A 58 -26.98 -15.88 -0.19
N LEU A 59 -26.71 -17.13 0.22
CA LEU A 59 -27.70 -18.20 0.22
C LEU A 59 -28.81 -17.96 1.26
N CYS A 60 -28.48 -17.48 2.45
CA CYS A 60 -29.47 -17.14 3.48
C CYS A 60 -30.37 -15.99 3.01
N LEU A 61 -29.82 -14.95 2.41
CA LEU A 61 -30.60 -13.84 1.87
C LEU A 61 -31.58 -14.31 0.80
N ALA A 62 -31.12 -15.09 -0.19
CA ALA A 62 -31.99 -15.65 -1.21
C ALA A 62 -33.06 -16.59 -0.62
N GLY A 63 -32.66 -17.44 0.33
CA GLY A 63 -33.54 -18.36 1.03
C GLY A 63 -34.64 -17.64 1.81
N GLU A 64 -34.32 -16.52 2.46
CA GLU A 64 -35.30 -15.71 3.19
C GLU A 64 -36.30 -15.03 2.23
N ILE A 65 -35.80 -14.46 1.13
CA ILE A 65 -36.67 -13.89 0.08
C ILE A 65 -37.64 -14.98 -0.46
N ILE A 66 -37.13 -16.16 -0.78
CA ILE A 66 -37.95 -17.28 -1.26
C ILE A 66 -38.97 -17.72 -0.20
N ARG A 67 -38.57 -17.84 1.05
CA ARG A 67 -39.43 -18.22 2.16
C ARG A 67 -40.58 -17.23 2.36
N GLN A 68 -40.29 -15.93 2.32
CA GLN A 68 -41.33 -14.89 2.43
C GLN A 68 -42.25 -14.88 1.20
N ALA A 69 -41.68 -15.06 0.03
CA ALA A 69 -42.44 -15.17 -1.20
C ALA A 69 -43.43 -16.35 -1.18
N ASP A 70 -42.98 -17.52 -0.73
CA ASP A 70 -43.79 -18.74 -0.67
C ASP A 70 -45.04 -18.59 0.23
N VAL A 71 -44.89 -17.86 1.34
CA VAL A 71 -46.01 -17.53 2.23
C VAL A 71 -47.07 -16.65 1.55
N ILE A 72 -46.66 -15.77 0.64
CA ILE A 72 -47.55 -14.76 0.01
C ILE A 72 -48.25 -15.30 -1.22
N ILE A 73 -47.56 -16.12 -2.04
CA ILE A 73 -47.99 -16.44 -3.38
C ILE A 73 -48.86 -17.73 -3.44
N GLY A 74 -48.72 -18.64 -2.52
CA GLY A 74 -49.37 -19.95 -2.58
C GLY A 74 -48.90 -20.75 -3.78
N GLU A 75 -49.82 -21.03 -4.74
CA GLU A 75 -49.52 -21.83 -5.94
C GLU A 75 -48.92 -21.02 -7.13
N ASN A 76 -48.78 -19.69 -7.00
CA ASN A 76 -48.27 -18.87 -8.10
C ASN A 76 -46.72 -18.94 -8.24
N PRO A 77 -46.15 -18.69 -9.41
CA PRO A 77 -44.70 -18.71 -9.59
C PRO A 77 -44.03 -17.56 -8.79
N ILE A 78 -42.88 -17.84 -8.22
CA ILE A 78 -42.08 -16.86 -7.42
C ILE A 78 -41.79 -15.59 -8.24
N SER A 79 -41.68 -15.66 -9.55
CA SER A 79 -41.51 -14.51 -10.42
C SER A 79 -42.67 -13.51 -10.39
N SER A 80 -43.85 -13.90 -9.90
CA SER A 80 -45.02 -13.01 -9.74
C SER A 80 -45.01 -12.19 -8.43
N VAL A 81 -44.10 -12.48 -7.51
CA VAL A 81 -43.98 -11.75 -6.23
C VAL A 81 -43.57 -10.31 -6.50
N SER A 82 -44.38 -9.41 -5.97
CA SER A 82 -44.08 -7.97 -5.96
C SER A 82 -43.96 -7.45 -4.52
N GLY A 83 -43.08 -6.51 -4.31
CA GLY A 83 -42.86 -5.93 -2.98
C GLY A 83 -41.56 -5.15 -2.89
N ILE A 84 -41.20 -4.80 -1.67
CA ILE A 84 -39.96 -4.07 -1.36
C ILE A 84 -39.13 -4.92 -0.42
N VAL A 85 -37.84 -5.06 -0.72
CA VAL A 85 -36.85 -5.74 0.12
C VAL A 85 -35.84 -4.69 0.58
N LEU A 86 -35.71 -4.50 1.89
CA LEU A 86 -34.75 -3.60 2.51
C LEU A 86 -33.57 -4.40 3.02
N ILE A 87 -32.36 -4.04 2.61
CA ILE A 87 -31.13 -4.72 3.01
C ILE A 87 -30.14 -3.66 3.47
N ASP A 88 -29.76 -3.72 4.73
CA ASP A 88 -28.69 -2.89 5.24
C ASP A 88 -27.34 -3.59 5.10
N GLU A 89 -26.31 -2.86 4.68
CA GLU A 89 -24.95 -3.38 4.43
C GLU A 89 -24.94 -4.65 3.54
N ALA A 90 -25.54 -4.56 2.35
CA ALA A 90 -25.68 -5.70 1.44
C ALA A 90 -24.36 -6.32 0.97
N ASP A 91 -23.24 -5.65 1.11
CA ASP A 91 -21.88 -6.08 0.82
C ASP A 91 -21.16 -6.74 2.00
N LYS A 92 -21.76 -6.72 3.20
CA LYS A 92 -21.13 -7.21 4.43
C LYS A 92 -20.75 -8.69 4.34
N HIS A 93 -19.48 -8.98 4.71
CA HIS A 93 -18.89 -10.32 4.66
C HIS A 93 -18.80 -10.96 3.28
N LEU A 94 -19.16 -10.26 2.21
CA LEU A 94 -19.06 -10.77 0.85
C LEU A 94 -17.68 -10.51 0.25
N HIS A 95 -17.10 -11.52 -0.36
CA HIS A 95 -15.91 -11.34 -1.20
C HIS A 95 -16.26 -10.46 -2.42
N ILE A 96 -15.32 -9.64 -2.90
CA ILE A 96 -15.48 -8.70 -4.04
C ILE A 96 -16.21 -9.35 -5.23
N ARG A 97 -15.88 -10.60 -5.58
CA ARG A 97 -16.55 -11.32 -6.65
C ARG A 97 -18.04 -11.55 -6.37
N LEU A 98 -18.41 -11.91 -5.14
CA LEU A 98 -19.81 -12.08 -4.78
C LEU A 98 -20.56 -10.75 -4.85
N GLN A 99 -19.94 -9.66 -4.46
CA GLN A 99 -20.52 -8.32 -4.54
C GLN A 99 -20.78 -7.91 -6.01
N LYS A 100 -19.80 -8.11 -6.90
CA LYS A 100 -19.87 -7.66 -8.29
C LYS A 100 -20.67 -8.60 -9.20
N GLU A 101 -20.48 -9.91 -9.09
CA GLU A 101 -21.01 -10.87 -10.07
C GLU A 101 -22.24 -11.61 -9.60
N VAL A 102 -22.37 -11.88 -8.28
CA VAL A 102 -23.41 -12.77 -7.76
C VAL A 102 -24.61 -11.99 -7.26
N MET A 103 -24.40 -10.98 -6.41
CA MET A 103 -25.51 -10.23 -5.82
C MET A 103 -26.41 -9.53 -6.85
N PRO A 104 -25.88 -8.86 -7.91
CA PRO A 104 -26.71 -8.28 -8.93
C PRO A 104 -27.58 -9.30 -9.66
N LYS A 105 -27.00 -10.45 -10.05
CA LYS A 105 -27.72 -11.54 -10.70
C LYS A 105 -28.77 -12.17 -9.77
N LEU A 106 -28.46 -12.26 -8.49
CA LEU A 106 -29.40 -12.75 -7.47
C LEU A 106 -30.63 -11.85 -7.38
N PHE A 107 -30.44 -10.52 -7.40
CA PHE A 107 -31.57 -9.58 -7.44
C PHE A 107 -32.36 -9.69 -8.75
N SER A 108 -31.70 -9.93 -9.87
CA SER A 108 -32.35 -10.12 -11.17
C SER A 108 -33.23 -11.38 -11.25
N LEU A 109 -33.02 -12.37 -10.34
CA LEU A 109 -33.94 -13.52 -10.23
C LEU A 109 -35.36 -13.14 -9.76
N PHE A 110 -35.52 -11.95 -9.18
CA PHE A 110 -36.78 -11.45 -8.64
C PHE A 110 -37.22 -10.15 -9.35
N PRO A 111 -37.68 -10.22 -10.60
CA PRO A 111 -37.85 -9.04 -11.45
C PRO A 111 -38.89 -8.04 -10.98
N ASN A 112 -39.85 -8.46 -10.17
CA ASN A 112 -40.94 -7.62 -9.66
C ASN A 112 -40.71 -7.14 -8.20
N LEU A 113 -39.56 -7.47 -7.59
CA LEU A 113 -39.15 -6.92 -6.30
C LEU A 113 -38.35 -5.65 -6.50
N GLN A 114 -38.61 -4.65 -5.66
CA GLN A 114 -37.78 -3.47 -5.52
C GLN A 114 -36.80 -3.72 -4.36
N PHE A 115 -35.48 -3.68 -4.66
CA PHE A 115 -34.44 -3.76 -3.65
C PHE A 115 -33.99 -2.34 -3.28
N ILE A 116 -33.96 -2.04 -1.98
CA ILE A 116 -33.38 -0.82 -1.42
C ILE A 116 -32.27 -1.29 -0.49
N THR A 117 -31.03 -1.00 -0.84
CA THR A 117 -29.87 -1.51 -0.13
C THR A 117 -28.90 -0.39 0.23
N SER A 118 -28.31 -0.45 1.43
CA SER A 118 -27.10 0.30 1.74
C SER A 118 -25.86 -0.54 1.41
N SER A 119 -24.79 0.10 0.95
CA SER A 119 -23.50 -0.54 0.66
C SER A 119 -22.38 0.48 0.65
N HIS A 120 -21.21 0.09 1.13
CA HIS A 120 -19.96 0.83 0.97
C HIS A 120 -19.09 0.28 -0.16
N SER A 121 -19.60 -0.65 -0.96
CA SER A 121 -18.84 -1.32 -2.00
C SER A 121 -19.06 -0.71 -3.38
N PRO A 122 -18.02 -0.15 -4.01
CA PRO A 122 -18.09 0.27 -5.40
C PRO A 122 -18.30 -0.93 -6.35
N PHE A 123 -17.82 -2.13 -5.96
CA PHE A 123 -17.97 -3.34 -6.78
C PHE A 123 -19.42 -3.80 -6.88
N MET A 124 -20.20 -3.62 -5.82
CA MET A 124 -21.63 -3.90 -5.86
C MET A 124 -22.36 -2.92 -6.77
N ALA A 125 -22.06 -1.63 -6.69
CA ALA A 125 -22.60 -0.60 -7.56
C ALA A 125 -22.28 -0.88 -9.05
N MET A 126 -21.03 -1.22 -9.35
CA MET A 126 -20.60 -1.60 -10.70
C MET A 126 -21.36 -2.85 -11.21
N GLY A 127 -21.44 -3.89 -10.38
CA GLY A 127 -22.13 -5.12 -10.77
C GLY A 127 -23.62 -4.91 -11.04
N LEU A 128 -24.28 -4.06 -10.25
CA LEU A 128 -25.69 -3.67 -10.49
C LEU A 128 -25.84 -2.87 -11.79
N ALA A 129 -24.88 -2.02 -12.12
CA ALA A 129 -24.85 -1.31 -13.39
C ALA A 129 -24.65 -2.25 -14.58
N ASP A 130 -23.68 -3.18 -14.47
CA ASP A 130 -23.40 -4.18 -15.51
C ASP A 130 -24.63 -5.07 -15.79
N GLU A 131 -25.35 -5.48 -14.72
CA GLU A 131 -26.49 -6.39 -14.86
C GLU A 131 -27.79 -5.69 -15.26
N ALA A 132 -28.06 -4.47 -14.75
CA ALA A 132 -29.36 -3.82 -14.89
C ALA A 132 -29.30 -2.30 -14.78
N ILE A 133 -28.50 -1.62 -15.61
CA ILE A 133 -28.28 -0.16 -15.54
C ILE A 133 -29.58 0.66 -15.58
N ASN A 134 -30.52 0.28 -16.43
CA ASN A 134 -31.79 1.02 -16.57
C ASN A 134 -32.77 0.81 -15.40
N ARG A 135 -32.46 -0.12 -14.50
CA ARG A 135 -33.28 -0.47 -13.31
C ARG A 135 -32.58 -0.13 -11.99
N THR A 136 -31.33 0.37 -12.06
CA THR A 136 -30.51 0.68 -10.90
C THR A 136 -30.40 2.18 -10.74
N LYS A 137 -30.56 2.66 -9.49
CA LYS A 137 -30.25 4.03 -9.10
C LYS A 137 -29.35 3.98 -7.88
N ILE A 138 -28.29 4.77 -7.92
CA ILE A 138 -27.38 4.95 -6.78
C ILE A 138 -27.67 6.31 -6.19
N ILE A 139 -27.86 6.34 -4.88
CA ILE A 139 -28.08 7.55 -4.09
C ILE A 139 -26.86 7.73 -3.21
N ASP A 140 -26.10 8.78 -3.48
CA ASP A 140 -24.89 9.12 -2.75
C ASP A 140 -25.28 9.91 -1.48
N LEU A 141 -25.20 9.23 -0.32
CA LEU A 141 -25.57 9.81 0.97
C LEU A 141 -24.53 10.79 1.48
N ASP A 142 -23.26 10.63 1.13
CA ASP A 142 -22.18 11.53 1.52
C ASP A 142 -22.30 12.88 0.79
N ASN A 143 -22.95 12.90 -0.37
CA ASN A 143 -23.24 14.06 -1.18
C ASN A 143 -24.74 14.45 -1.13
N PHE A 144 -25.34 14.48 0.05
CA PHE A 144 -26.71 14.97 0.29
C PHE A 144 -27.82 14.21 -0.47
N GLY A 145 -27.61 12.96 -0.80
CA GLY A 145 -28.61 12.10 -1.46
C GLY A 145 -28.76 12.38 -2.96
N ILE A 146 -27.76 12.92 -3.62
CA ILE A 146 -27.76 13.11 -5.07
C ILE A 146 -27.75 11.74 -5.76
N THR A 147 -28.60 11.58 -6.79
CA THR A 147 -28.55 10.39 -7.63
C THR A 147 -27.33 10.44 -8.54
N ARG A 148 -26.50 9.40 -8.48
CA ARG A 148 -25.29 9.25 -9.28
C ARG A 148 -25.42 8.12 -10.28
N ASP A 149 -24.69 8.27 -11.39
CA ASP A 149 -24.40 7.14 -12.27
C ASP A 149 -23.46 6.16 -11.56
N PRO A 150 -23.69 4.85 -11.60
CA PRO A 150 -22.83 3.85 -10.96
C PRO A 150 -21.35 3.95 -11.31
N TYR A 151 -21.03 4.37 -12.53
CA TYR A 151 -19.64 4.53 -12.99
C TYR A 151 -19.01 5.89 -12.66
N ASN A 152 -19.81 6.87 -12.24
CA ASN A 152 -19.37 8.22 -11.89
C ASN A 152 -19.53 8.51 -10.39
N SER A 153 -19.54 7.50 -9.53
CA SER A 153 -19.52 7.71 -8.09
C SER A 153 -18.13 8.09 -7.61
N ASP A 154 -18.03 9.04 -6.68
CA ASP A 154 -16.76 9.47 -6.09
C ASP A 154 -16.04 8.28 -5.43
N LEU A 155 -16.78 7.37 -4.81
CA LEU A 155 -16.26 6.14 -4.22
C LEU A 155 -15.61 5.22 -5.27
N TYR A 156 -16.17 5.13 -6.48
CA TYR A 156 -15.58 4.35 -7.57
C TYR A 156 -14.27 5.00 -8.04
N THR A 157 -14.26 6.32 -8.21
CA THR A 157 -13.07 7.08 -8.59
C THR A 157 -11.97 6.94 -7.54
N GLU A 158 -12.31 7.06 -6.27
CA GLU A 158 -11.38 6.90 -5.15
C GLU A 158 -10.74 5.49 -5.13
N VAL A 159 -11.54 4.42 -5.23
CA VAL A 159 -11.01 3.06 -5.27
C VAL A 159 -10.22 2.78 -6.55
N TYR A 160 -10.67 3.34 -7.70
CA TYR A 160 -9.93 3.25 -8.95
C TYR A 160 -8.57 3.94 -8.85
N ASP A 161 -8.51 5.15 -8.31
CA ASP A 161 -7.27 5.89 -8.10
C ASP A 161 -6.33 5.19 -7.12
N MET A 162 -6.85 4.64 -6.03
CA MET A 162 -6.06 3.83 -5.10
C MET A 162 -5.50 2.55 -5.75
N MET A 163 -6.30 1.83 -6.55
CA MET A 163 -5.87 0.56 -7.14
C MET A 163 -5.02 0.71 -8.40
N ILE A 164 -5.30 1.72 -9.21
CA ILE A 164 -4.66 1.93 -10.51
C ILE A 164 -3.58 3.00 -10.42
N GLY A 165 -3.81 4.06 -9.64
CA GLY A 165 -2.85 5.14 -9.42
C GLY A 165 -1.54 4.61 -8.88
N ASP A 166 -1.55 3.89 -7.78
CA ASP A 166 -0.35 3.26 -7.19
C ASP A 166 0.31 2.25 -8.14
N SER A 167 -0.50 1.49 -8.88
CA SER A 167 0.01 0.51 -9.83
C SER A 167 0.63 1.15 -11.07
N LEU A 168 0.05 2.23 -11.58
CA LEU A 168 0.59 2.98 -12.73
C LEU A 168 1.84 3.75 -12.32
N ASP A 169 1.80 4.45 -11.19
CA ASP A 169 2.94 5.16 -10.63
C ASP A 169 4.13 4.20 -10.39
N PHE A 170 3.89 3.05 -9.75
CA PHE A 170 4.91 2.02 -9.57
C PHE A 170 5.47 1.52 -10.90
N ARG A 171 4.61 1.27 -11.89
CA ARG A 171 5.02 0.80 -13.21
C ARG A 171 5.84 1.85 -13.95
N GLU A 172 5.43 3.10 -13.91
CA GLU A 172 6.16 4.21 -14.54
C GLU A 172 7.54 4.37 -13.91
N GLN A 173 7.62 4.39 -12.58
CA GLN A 173 8.88 4.51 -11.86
C GLN A 173 9.79 3.31 -12.10
N PHE A 174 9.26 2.09 -12.15
CA PHE A 174 10.02 0.90 -12.52
C PHE A 174 10.61 1.01 -13.94
N LEU A 175 9.81 1.46 -14.91
CA LEU A 175 10.27 1.63 -16.31
C LEU A 175 11.33 2.71 -16.42
N ASN A 176 11.18 3.83 -15.70
CA ASN A 176 12.15 4.91 -15.65
C ASN A 176 13.47 4.46 -15.03
N LEU A 177 13.41 3.76 -13.90
CA LEU A 177 14.59 3.21 -13.23
C LEU A 177 15.29 2.17 -14.11
N LYS A 178 14.55 1.28 -14.76
CA LYS A 178 15.08 0.31 -15.70
C LYS A 178 15.77 0.99 -16.90
N ALA A 179 15.11 1.96 -17.53
CA ALA A 179 15.68 2.71 -18.65
C ALA A 179 16.99 3.43 -18.24
N THR A 180 17.01 4.01 -17.03
CA THR A 180 18.22 4.67 -16.50
C THR A 180 19.34 3.65 -16.28
N SER A 181 19.05 2.46 -15.76
CA SER A 181 20.06 1.41 -15.54
C SER A 181 20.62 0.84 -16.84
N GLU A 182 19.83 0.84 -17.93
CA GLU A 182 20.25 0.36 -19.24
C GLU A 182 21.24 1.33 -19.95
N VAL A 183 21.17 2.63 -19.67
CA VAL A 183 22.03 3.64 -20.27
C VAL A 183 23.19 4.08 -19.36
N SER A 184 23.13 3.77 -18.07
CA SER A 184 24.18 4.13 -17.12
C SER A 184 25.45 3.30 -17.37
N GLU A 185 26.60 3.98 -17.42
CA GLU A 185 27.93 3.35 -17.46
C GLU A 185 28.56 3.24 -16.08
N LYS A 186 27.98 3.90 -15.09
CA LYS A 186 28.43 3.94 -13.69
C LYS A 186 27.42 3.24 -12.79
N THR A 187 27.86 2.83 -11.60
CA THR A 187 26.98 2.32 -10.56
C THR A 187 25.84 3.29 -10.27
N LEU A 188 24.61 2.79 -10.30
CA LEU A 188 23.40 3.57 -10.09
C LEU A 188 22.93 3.42 -8.64
N ILE A 189 22.89 4.54 -7.92
CA ILE A 189 22.39 4.61 -6.54
C ILE A 189 20.93 5.02 -6.56
N VAL A 190 20.11 4.29 -5.82
CA VAL A 190 18.67 4.51 -5.62
C VAL A 190 18.39 4.60 -4.14
N THR A 191 17.73 5.66 -3.67
CA THR A 191 17.43 5.91 -2.27
C THR A 191 15.93 5.83 -1.99
N GLU A 192 15.54 5.87 -0.72
CA GLU A 192 14.13 5.89 -0.32
C GLU A 192 13.43 7.21 -0.65
N GLY A 193 14.17 8.31 -0.56
CA GLY A 193 13.67 9.65 -0.78
C GLY A 193 14.59 10.52 -1.64
N LYS A 194 14.03 11.62 -2.13
CA LYS A 194 14.77 12.63 -2.88
C LYS A 194 15.85 13.31 -2.02
N THR A 195 15.55 13.54 -0.77
CA THR A 195 16.44 14.21 0.20
C THR A 195 17.75 13.46 0.39
N ASP A 196 17.70 12.13 0.38
CA ASP A 196 18.90 11.29 0.56
C ASP A 196 19.91 11.51 -0.57
N VAL A 197 19.41 11.59 -1.80
CA VAL A 197 20.25 11.90 -2.98
C VAL A 197 20.92 13.27 -2.83
N GLN A 198 20.19 14.27 -2.32
CA GLN A 198 20.73 15.62 -2.09
C GLN A 198 21.87 15.60 -1.07
N HIS A 199 21.71 14.88 0.03
CA HIS A 199 22.77 14.71 1.04
C HIS A 199 24.01 13.98 0.49
N LEU A 200 23.81 12.90 -0.27
CA LEU A 200 24.91 12.17 -0.91
C LEU A 200 25.65 13.03 -1.95
N ARG A 201 24.94 13.87 -2.69
CA ARG A 201 25.57 14.82 -3.62
C ARG A 201 26.35 15.91 -2.92
N ALA A 202 25.81 16.44 -1.81
CA ALA A 202 26.53 17.43 -1.01
C ALA A 202 27.84 16.84 -0.43
N ALA A 203 27.81 15.59 0.03
CA ALA A 203 29.00 14.89 0.50
C ALA A 203 30.03 14.59 -0.58
N LYS A 204 29.68 14.74 -1.86
CA LYS A 204 30.60 14.58 -3.01
C LYS A 204 31.82 15.54 -2.96
N SER A 205 31.69 16.65 -2.26
CA SER A 205 32.80 17.58 -1.99
C SER A 205 34.02 16.91 -1.31
N LEU A 206 33.85 15.72 -0.72
CA LEU A 206 34.91 14.89 -0.16
C LEU A 206 35.77 14.15 -1.21
N GLY A 207 35.46 14.27 -2.52
CA GLY A 207 36.09 13.48 -3.58
C GLY A 207 35.62 12.04 -3.63
N CYS A 208 34.59 11.67 -2.85
CA CYS A 208 33.93 10.37 -2.88
C CYS A 208 32.73 10.40 -3.82
N GLY A 209 32.48 9.31 -4.55
CA GLY A 209 31.26 9.15 -5.35
C GLY A 209 31.30 9.73 -6.78
N ASP A 210 32.45 10.13 -7.32
CA ASP A 210 32.57 10.58 -8.72
C ASP A 210 32.30 9.47 -9.74
N SER A 211 32.42 8.21 -9.33
CA SER A 211 32.11 7.02 -10.12
C SER A 211 30.63 6.62 -10.07
N LEU A 212 29.78 7.33 -9.32
CA LEU A 212 28.39 6.99 -9.07
C LEU A 212 27.45 7.86 -9.89
N ASN A 213 26.34 7.29 -10.32
CA ASN A 213 25.14 7.98 -10.78
C ASN A 213 24.03 7.86 -9.73
N TYR A 214 23.19 8.86 -9.65
CA TYR A 214 22.07 8.89 -8.72
C TYR A 214 20.77 8.90 -9.50
N PHE A 215 19.84 8.01 -9.14
CA PHE A 215 18.50 8.03 -9.70
C PHE A 215 17.69 9.15 -9.03
N GLU A 216 17.08 10.00 -9.84
CA GLU A 216 16.19 11.05 -9.34
C GLU A 216 14.86 10.42 -8.92
N VAL A 217 14.66 10.31 -7.62
CA VAL A 217 13.41 9.80 -7.05
C VAL A 217 12.33 10.87 -7.20
N PRO A 218 11.24 10.62 -7.94
CA PRO A 218 10.21 11.66 -8.22
C PRO A 218 9.39 12.03 -6.98
N ALA A 219 9.28 11.12 -6.02
CA ALA A 219 8.61 11.29 -4.74
C ALA A 219 9.28 10.39 -3.70
N ASP A 220 8.99 10.59 -2.43
CA ASP A 220 9.49 9.71 -1.38
C ASP A 220 8.88 8.33 -1.53
N TRP A 221 9.73 7.32 -1.70
CA TRP A 221 9.31 5.94 -1.92
C TRP A 221 9.10 5.18 -0.62
N GLY A 222 9.95 5.44 0.35
CA GLY A 222 10.08 4.65 1.56
C GLY A 222 10.66 3.25 1.29
N ASP A 223 10.98 2.57 2.37
CA ASP A 223 11.65 1.28 2.41
C ASP A 223 10.96 0.18 1.58
N SER A 224 9.67 -0.01 1.78
CA SER A 224 8.89 -1.11 1.17
C SER A 224 8.76 -0.96 -0.34
N LYS A 225 8.64 0.27 -0.86
CA LYS A 225 8.55 0.52 -2.30
C LYS A 225 9.91 0.36 -2.96
N LEU A 226 10.98 0.85 -2.32
CA LEU A 226 12.35 0.65 -2.79
C LEU A 226 12.71 -0.84 -2.83
N GLU A 227 12.46 -1.60 -1.75
CA GLU A 227 12.72 -3.05 -1.74
C GLU A 227 12.01 -3.76 -2.89
N ARG A 228 10.70 -3.48 -3.09
CA ARG A 228 9.91 -4.06 -4.17
C ARG A 228 10.46 -3.72 -5.57
N LEU A 229 10.95 -2.48 -5.76
CA LEU A 229 11.56 -2.07 -7.02
C LEU A 229 12.85 -2.84 -7.30
N LEU A 230 13.73 -3.00 -6.31
CA LEU A 230 14.96 -3.77 -6.43
C LEU A 230 14.67 -5.25 -6.73
N GLU A 231 13.69 -5.85 -6.06
CA GLU A 231 13.24 -7.22 -6.34
C GLU A 231 12.73 -7.40 -7.77
N GLN A 232 12.01 -6.43 -8.33
CA GLN A 232 11.55 -6.51 -9.71
C GLN A 232 12.69 -6.31 -10.71
N LEU A 233 13.62 -5.37 -10.45
CA LEU A 233 14.80 -5.16 -11.28
C LEU A 233 15.70 -6.38 -11.32
N SER A 234 15.87 -7.06 -10.20
CA SER A 234 16.72 -8.24 -10.10
C SER A 234 16.25 -9.45 -10.91
N LYS A 235 15.00 -9.44 -11.42
CA LYS A 235 14.52 -10.48 -12.34
C LYS A 235 15.11 -10.38 -13.74
N LEU A 236 15.72 -9.24 -14.07
CA LEU A 236 16.36 -8.97 -15.35
C LEU A 236 17.81 -8.56 -15.11
N LYS A 237 18.73 -9.04 -15.97
CA LYS A 237 20.13 -8.64 -15.87
C LYS A 237 20.26 -7.15 -16.15
N GLN A 238 20.86 -6.41 -15.21
CA GLN A 238 21.13 -4.99 -15.37
C GLN A 238 22.48 -4.78 -16.06
N ARG A 239 22.61 -3.68 -16.85
CA ARG A 239 23.84 -3.30 -17.53
C ARG A 239 24.88 -2.76 -16.56
N CYS A 240 24.45 -1.94 -15.60
CA CYS A 240 25.27 -1.42 -14.52
C CYS A 240 24.92 -2.08 -13.19
N THR A 241 25.76 -1.90 -12.17
CA THR A 241 25.42 -2.24 -10.78
C THR A 241 24.38 -1.25 -10.27
N VAL A 242 23.29 -1.75 -9.70
CA VAL A 242 22.23 -0.95 -9.07
C VAL A 242 22.24 -1.22 -7.57
N ILE A 243 22.37 -0.17 -6.76
CA ILE A 243 22.45 -0.28 -5.31
C ILE A 243 21.34 0.57 -4.71
N GLY A 244 20.39 -0.09 -4.00
CA GLY A 244 19.42 0.58 -3.14
C GLY A 244 20.03 0.91 -1.79
N VAL A 245 19.88 2.15 -1.34
CA VAL A 245 20.36 2.62 -0.03
C VAL A 245 19.15 2.86 0.85
N PHE A 246 19.09 2.13 1.98
CA PHE A 246 18.01 2.16 2.94
C PHE A 246 18.42 2.87 4.23
N ASP A 247 17.49 3.60 4.80
CA ASP A 247 17.61 4.10 6.18
C ASP A 247 17.70 2.93 7.16
N ARG A 248 18.18 3.21 8.37
CA ARG A 248 18.30 2.21 9.44
C ARG A 248 17.22 2.42 10.50
N ASP A 249 16.00 2.63 10.08
CA ASP A 249 14.85 2.88 10.97
C ASP A 249 13.82 1.74 10.97
N VAL A 250 13.90 0.82 10.02
CA VAL A 250 13.04 -0.36 9.91
C VAL A 250 13.84 -1.64 10.19
N GLU A 251 13.66 -2.22 11.38
CA GLU A 251 14.40 -3.40 11.85
C GLU A 251 14.33 -4.58 10.88
N LYS A 252 13.16 -4.82 10.25
CA LYS A 252 12.97 -5.91 9.29
C LYS A 252 13.87 -5.77 8.06
N ILE A 253 14.03 -4.55 7.54
CA ILE A 253 14.89 -4.25 6.38
C ILE A 253 16.34 -4.45 6.76
N VAL A 254 16.76 -3.89 7.90
CA VAL A 254 18.12 -4.03 8.42
C VAL A 254 18.48 -5.52 8.61
N ALA A 255 17.61 -6.28 9.29
CA ALA A 255 17.81 -7.72 9.49
C ALA A 255 17.87 -8.51 8.17
N GLY A 256 17.08 -8.11 7.16
CA GLY A 256 17.08 -8.75 5.85
C GLY A 256 18.33 -8.46 5.02
N ILE A 257 18.90 -7.26 5.14
CA ILE A 257 20.10 -6.83 4.41
C ILE A 257 21.38 -7.33 5.11
N GLU A 258 21.46 -7.20 6.42
CA GLU A 258 22.65 -7.53 7.23
C GLU A 258 22.60 -8.95 7.84
N ALA A 259 21.76 -9.83 7.32
CA ALA A 259 21.70 -11.22 7.75
C ALA A 259 23.08 -11.89 7.70
N ASP A 260 23.38 -12.73 8.70
CA ASP A 260 24.64 -13.47 8.80
C ASP A 260 25.92 -12.57 8.82
N GLY A 261 25.82 -11.35 9.31
CA GLY A 261 26.94 -10.40 9.39
C GLY A 261 27.37 -9.80 8.05
N ARG A 262 26.52 -9.87 7.04
CA ARG A 262 26.74 -9.21 5.75
C ARG A 262 26.58 -7.69 5.85
N THR A 263 27.24 -6.98 4.95
CA THR A 263 27.09 -5.50 4.84
C THR A 263 26.14 -5.10 3.71
N PHE A 264 25.71 -6.05 2.89
CA PHE A 264 24.77 -5.84 1.78
C PHE A 264 23.98 -7.11 1.45
N LYS A 265 22.82 -6.93 0.85
CA LYS A 265 21.99 -8.01 0.29
C LYS A 265 22.14 -8.04 -1.23
N ASN A 266 22.42 -9.22 -1.78
CA ASN A 266 22.45 -9.45 -3.22
C ASN A 266 21.08 -9.96 -3.67
N TYR A 267 20.33 -9.18 -4.45
CA TYR A 267 19.04 -9.58 -5.03
C TYR A 267 19.21 -10.39 -6.33
N GLY A 268 20.41 -10.39 -6.92
CA GLY A 268 20.72 -11.03 -8.21
C GLY A 268 20.83 -10.01 -9.36
N ASN A 269 21.41 -10.45 -10.49
CA ASN A 269 21.46 -9.70 -11.74
C ASN A 269 21.98 -8.25 -11.63
N ASN A 270 23.05 -8.05 -10.85
CA ASN A 270 23.71 -6.76 -10.56
C ASN A 270 22.85 -5.79 -9.73
N VAL A 271 21.90 -6.31 -8.93
CA VAL A 271 21.06 -5.51 -8.04
C VAL A 271 21.38 -5.84 -6.59
N TYR A 272 21.64 -4.81 -5.79
CA TYR A 272 22.06 -4.90 -4.40
C TYR A 272 21.28 -3.93 -3.51
N GLY A 273 21.25 -4.22 -2.20
CA GLY A 273 20.71 -3.31 -1.19
C GLY A 273 21.69 -3.17 -0.03
N VAL A 274 21.88 -1.96 0.45
CA VAL A 274 22.69 -1.64 1.64
C VAL A 274 21.85 -0.81 2.61
N CYS A 275 22.07 -1.01 3.92
CA CYS A 275 21.56 -0.06 4.90
C CYS A 275 22.62 1.00 5.20
N LEU A 276 22.20 2.19 5.54
CA LEU A 276 23.11 3.21 6.08
C LEU A 276 23.93 2.62 7.23
N PRO A 277 25.26 2.77 7.26
CA PRO A 277 26.07 2.39 8.41
C PRO A 277 25.71 3.26 9.62
N VAL A 278 26.09 2.82 10.80
CA VAL A 278 25.95 3.63 12.02
C VAL A 278 27.06 4.68 12.03
N PRO A 279 26.76 5.99 11.99
CA PRO A 279 27.78 7.03 12.04
C PRO A 279 28.52 7.03 13.38
N SER A 280 29.76 7.51 13.40
CA SER A 280 30.51 7.66 14.63
C SER A 280 29.79 8.59 15.61
N GLY A 281 29.71 8.18 16.88
CA GLY A 281 29.00 8.91 17.94
C GLY A 281 27.47 8.71 17.95
N ARG A 282 26.94 7.79 17.11
CA ARG A 282 25.51 7.44 17.06
C ARG A 282 25.23 5.97 17.39
N GLU A 283 26.15 5.27 18.01
CA GLU A 283 26.11 3.82 18.27
C GLU A 283 24.90 3.40 19.14
N THR A 284 24.36 4.32 19.91
CA THR A 284 23.20 4.07 20.78
C THR A 284 21.85 4.36 20.10
N TYR A 285 21.86 4.90 18.89
CA TYR A 285 20.62 5.29 18.19
C TYR A 285 19.99 4.09 17.49
N SER A 286 18.71 3.88 17.73
CA SER A 286 17.93 2.79 17.11
C SER A 286 17.41 3.12 15.72
N ASN A 287 17.28 4.42 15.39
CA ASN A 287 16.75 4.88 14.12
C ASN A 287 17.77 5.85 13.51
N ILE A 288 18.38 5.44 12.39
CA ILE A 288 19.37 6.25 11.70
C ILE A 288 18.86 6.55 10.30
N SER A 289 18.58 7.82 10.06
CA SER A 289 18.37 8.38 8.73
C SER A 289 19.61 9.17 8.30
N ILE A 290 19.67 9.54 7.04
CA ILE A 290 20.88 10.15 6.44
C ILE A 290 21.29 11.44 7.13
N GLU A 291 20.36 12.19 7.73
CA GLU A 291 20.67 13.42 8.44
C GLU A 291 21.57 13.18 9.67
N PHE A 292 21.52 11.99 10.27
CA PHE A 292 22.37 11.65 11.43
C PHE A 292 23.87 11.53 11.12
N PHE A 293 24.25 11.67 9.83
CA PHE A 293 25.65 11.77 9.41
C PHE A 293 26.25 13.17 9.64
N TYR A 294 25.40 14.15 9.94
CA TYR A 294 25.83 15.46 10.45
C TYR A 294 25.94 15.48 11.96
N THR A 295 26.71 16.42 12.48
CA THR A 295 26.77 16.69 13.93
C THR A 295 25.47 17.34 14.40
N ASP A 296 25.19 17.29 15.71
CA ASP A 296 24.03 17.97 16.30
C ASP A 296 24.05 19.48 16.07
N ASP A 297 25.24 20.09 16.12
CA ASP A 297 25.41 21.54 15.90
C ASP A 297 25.08 21.93 14.45
N GLU A 298 25.44 21.09 13.50
CA GLU A 298 25.10 21.29 12.08
C GLU A 298 23.61 21.12 11.83
N LEU A 299 22.99 20.09 12.39
CA LEU A 299 21.55 19.87 12.31
C LEU A 299 20.75 21.04 12.91
N LYS A 300 21.27 21.61 14.02
CA LYS A 300 20.66 22.77 14.72
C LYS A 300 21.04 24.12 14.13
N LYS A 301 21.85 24.16 13.08
CA LYS A 301 22.25 25.42 12.45
C LYS A 301 21.03 26.19 11.96
N THR A 302 20.95 27.45 12.34
CA THR A 302 19.84 28.34 12.02
C THR A 302 20.04 28.97 10.66
N HIS A 303 18.98 28.93 9.83
CA HIS A 303 18.86 29.70 8.58
C HIS A 303 17.50 30.38 8.56
N ASP A 304 17.45 31.70 8.27
CA ASP A 304 16.23 32.51 8.29
C ASP A 304 15.42 32.40 9.60
N GLY A 305 16.10 32.25 10.74
CA GLY A 305 15.49 32.12 12.05
C GLY A 305 14.87 30.75 12.34
N LYS A 306 15.03 29.76 11.45
CA LYS A 306 14.54 28.39 11.59
C LYS A 306 15.69 27.39 11.63
N ARG A 307 15.46 26.22 12.20
CA ARG A 307 16.41 25.09 12.23
C ARG A 307 15.68 23.76 12.21
N LEU A 308 16.40 22.66 12.01
CA LEU A 308 15.90 21.34 12.37
C LEU A 308 15.79 21.20 13.89
N HIS A 309 14.85 20.38 14.30
CA HIS A 309 14.65 20.01 15.70
C HIS A 309 14.62 18.49 15.84
N PHE A 310 14.97 17.99 17.02
CA PHE A 310 14.70 16.62 17.37
C PHE A 310 13.31 16.49 18.00
N ASP A 311 12.66 15.36 17.84
CA ASP A 311 11.31 15.12 18.37
C ASP A 311 11.26 15.06 19.91
N ASN A 312 12.40 14.83 20.56
CA ASN A 312 12.53 14.96 22.02
C ASN A 312 12.65 16.40 22.50
N GLU A 313 12.94 17.36 21.62
CA GLU A 313 13.08 18.79 21.99
C GLU A 313 11.75 19.53 21.94
N ILE A 314 10.85 19.16 21.03
CA ILE A 314 9.66 19.93 20.71
C ILE A 314 8.42 19.07 20.48
N PHE A 315 7.26 19.70 20.53
CA PHE A 315 5.99 19.09 20.11
C PHE A 315 5.06 20.12 19.48
N TYR A 316 4.12 19.66 18.68
CA TYR A 316 3.07 20.51 18.14
C TYR A 316 2.02 20.86 19.16
N PHE A 317 1.67 22.13 19.18
CA PHE A 317 0.52 22.64 19.88
C PHE A 317 -0.42 23.34 18.91
N GLN A 318 -1.68 22.93 18.90
CA GLN A 318 -2.72 23.69 18.21
C GLN A 318 -3.37 24.61 19.23
N SER A 319 -3.10 25.92 19.12
CA SER A 319 -3.78 26.90 19.94
C SER A 319 -5.23 26.97 19.50
N ALA A 320 -6.16 26.71 20.40
CA ALA A 320 -7.58 27.03 20.23
C ALA A 320 -7.72 28.56 20.27
N SER A 321 -7.42 29.23 19.17
CA SER A 321 -7.64 30.68 19.07
C SER A 321 -9.14 30.93 18.95
N ALA A 322 -9.68 31.70 19.90
CA ALA A 322 -11.08 32.14 19.95
C ALA A 322 -11.50 33.08 18.81
N ASN A 323 -10.63 33.42 17.89
CA ASN A 323 -10.88 34.30 16.77
C ASN A 323 -10.82 33.53 15.45
N ARG A 324 -11.98 33.17 14.90
CA ARG A 324 -12.38 32.83 13.50
C ARG A 324 -11.31 32.51 12.43
N GLY A 325 -10.06 32.18 12.81
CA GLY A 325 -9.00 31.71 11.91
C GLY A 325 -8.74 30.21 12.12
N LYS A 326 -8.30 29.51 11.06
CA LYS A 326 -7.78 28.14 11.20
C LYS A 326 -6.66 28.16 12.25
N PRO A 327 -6.63 27.23 13.21
CA PRO A 327 -5.57 27.18 14.20
C PRO A 327 -4.22 27.03 13.50
N VAL A 328 -3.29 27.96 13.79
CA VAL A 328 -1.92 27.87 13.25
C VAL A 328 -1.14 26.96 14.19
N PRO A 329 -0.48 25.91 13.68
CA PRO A 329 0.37 25.06 14.48
C PRO A 329 1.56 25.85 15.02
N GLN A 330 1.87 25.65 16.29
CA GLN A 330 3.02 26.28 16.97
C GLN A 330 3.89 25.18 17.58
N LEU A 331 5.19 25.39 17.59
CA LEU A 331 6.13 24.53 18.29
C LEU A 331 6.27 24.97 19.75
N ARG A 332 6.35 23.99 20.65
CA ARG A 332 6.67 24.20 22.06
C ARG A 332 7.80 23.27 22.46
N GLU A 333 8.69 23.78 23.29
CA GLU A 333 9.74 22.98 23.90
C GLU A 333 9.14 21.94 24.86
N ARG A 334 9.72 20.75 24.88
CA ARG A 334 9.39 19.72 25.87
C ARG A 334 10.12 20.02 27.17
N PRO A 335 9.43 20.01 28.33
CA PRO A 335 10.02 20.31 29.60
C PRO A 335 11.00 19.23 30.10
N ASP A 336 10.84 17.99 29.63
CA ASP A 336 11.65 16.84 30.03
C ASP A 336 12.40 16.28 28.83
N ALA A 337 13.71 16.09 28.93
CA ALA A 337 14.53 15.45 27.93
C ALA A 337 14.10 13.97 27.81
N ALA A 338 13.61 13.55 26.64
CA ALA A 338 13.36 12.16 26.35
C ALA A 338 14.68 11.38 26.22
N ASP A 339 14.61 10.05 26.32
CA ASP A 339 15.73 9.14 26.14
C ASP A 339 16.44 9.42 24.80
N GLU A 340 17.73 9.70 24.84
CA GLU A 340 18.54 10.02 23.65
C GLU A 340 18.64 8.82 22.68
N SER A 341 18.46 7.59 23.16
CA SER A 341 18.51 6.39 22.32
C SER A 341 17.37 6.32 21.28
N ILE A 342 16.27 7.06 21.48
CA ILE A 342 15.11 7.14 20.58
C ILE A 342 15.03 8.49 19.85
N LYS A 343 16.12 9.23 19.79
CA LYS A 343 16.20 10.53 19.14
C LYS A 343 15.88 10.40 17.63
N LYS A 344 14.92 11.18 17.16
CA LYS A 344 14.54 11.31 15.75
C LYS A 344 14.57 12.77 15.33
N ILE A 345 14.81 13.00 14.04
CA ILE A 345 14.61 14.33 13.46
C ILE A 345 13.11 14.60 13.39
N PHE A 346 12.70 15.71 13.98
CA PHE A 346 11.31 16.15 13.91
C PHE A 346 11.00 16.64 12.49
N ASP A 347 10.13 15.94 11.81
CA ASP A 347 9.67 16.30 10.47
C ASP A 347 8.15 16.14 10.32
N SER A 348 7.52 17.10 9.67
CA SER A 348 6.09 17.07 9.45
C SER A 348 5.72 18.05 8.33
N ASN A 349 4.64 17.77 7.63
CA ASN A 349 4.08 18.60 6.57
C ASN A 349 3.78 20.06 6.98
N VAL A 350 3.79 20.36 8.28
CA VAL A 350 3.56 21.69 8.83
C VAL A 350 4.78 22.30 9.53
N SER A 351 5.95 21.64 9.48
CA SER A 351 7.18 22.11 10.13
C SER A 351 7.51 23.56 9.74
N GLU A 352 7.52 23.88 8.47
CA GLU A 352 7.81 25.22 7.96
C GLU A 352 6.80 26.27 8.44
N LEU A 353 5.52 25.91 8.53
CA LEU A 353 4.45 26.78 9.04
C LEU A 353 4.60 27.03 10.54
N ALA A 354 5.13 26.05 11.28
CA ALA A 354 5.33 26.12 12.71
C ALA A 354 6.64 26.83 13.12
N GLY A 355 7.51 27.18 12.16
CA GLY A 355 8.78 27.86 12.42
C GLY A 355 10.00 26.96 12.53
N ALA A 356 9.89 25.67 12.10
CA ALA A 356 11.02 24.73 12.00
C ALA A 356 11.38 24.51 10.54
N HIS A 357 12.61 24.07 10.25
CA HIS A 357 12.91 23.47 8.96
C HIS A 357 12.35 22.05 8.87
N SER A 358 11.82 21.68 7.69
CA SER A 358 11.60 20.30 7.31
C SER A 358 12.92 19.63 6.89
N LYS A 359 12.96 18.29 6.87
CA LYS A 359 14.09 17.54 6.31
C LYS A 359 14.37 17.96 4.87
N ALA A 360 13.31 18.11 4.06
CA ALA A 360 13.44 18.54 2.68
C ALA A 360 14.09 19.93 2.55
N ARG A 361 13.68 20.90 3.38
CA ARG A 361 14.29 22.23 3.36
C ARG A 361 15.75 22.20 3.80
N PHE A 362 16.08 21.39 4.79
CA PHE A 362 17.48 21.23 5.23
C PHE A 362 18.34 20.60 4.11
N ALA A 363 17.84 19.58 3.43
CA ALA A 363 18.53 18.98 2.29
C ALA A 363 18.77 19.98 1.16
N ASP A 364 17.74 20.80 0.81
CA ASP A 364 17.87 21.89 -0.18
C ASP A 364 18.95 22.90 0.20
N LEU A 365 19.03 23.27 1.49
CA LEU A 365 20.06 24.21 1.99
C LEU A 365 21.46 23.60 1.93
N VAL A 366 21.58 22.33 2.28
CA VAL A 366 22.90 21.64 2.28
C VAL A 366 23.42 21.43 0.87
N GLU A 367 22.55 21.10 -0.10
CA GLU A 367 22.97 20.92 -1.51
C GLU A 367 23.14 22.27 -2.24
N GLY A 368 22.25 23.23 -2.00
CA GLY A 368 22.14 24.43 -2.84
C GLY A 368 22.77 25.70 -2.26
N ASP A 369 22.98 25.79 -0.94
CA ASP A 369 23.55 26.98 -0.28
C ASP A 369 24.96 26.73 0.25
N LEU A 370 25.95 27.07 -0.56
CA LEU A 370 27.38 26.90 -0.22
C LEU A 370 27.79 27.63 1.06
N GLU A 371 27.19 28.77 1.40
CA GLU A 371 27.51 29.49 2.65
C GLU A 371 26.87 28.80 3.85
N PHE A 372 25.69 28.22 3.69
CA PHE A 372 25.04 27.43 4.75
C PHE A 372 25.88 26.21 5.11
N ALA A 373 26.29 25.41 4.14
CA ALA A 373 27.01 24.14 4.38
C ALA A 373 28.57 24.30 4.44
N LYS A 374 29.11 25.50 4.33
CA LYS A 374 30.55 25.78 4.17
C LYS A 374 31.48 25.10 5.19
N ASN A 375 31.03 24.97 6.44
CA ASN A 375 31.83 24.41 7.53
C ASN A 375 31.27 23.06 8.02
N PHE A 376 30.44 22.39 7.25
CA PHE A 376 29.90 21.09 7.63
C PHE A 376 30.96 20.00 7.48
N ASP A 377 31.00 19.10 8.44
CA ASP A 377 31.85 17.92 8.42
C ASP A 377 31.13 16.74 7.74
N PHE A 378 31.53 16.45 6.52
CA PHE A 378 30.98 15.30 5.78
C PHE A 378 31.75 14.00 6.04
N SER A 379 32.71 13.95 6.95
CA SER A 379 33.59 12.78 7.15
C SER A 379 32.83 11.48 7.41
N ASN A 380 31.71 11.53 8.16
CA ASN A 380 30.89 10.38 8.42
C ASN A 380 30.27 9.75 7.16
N PHE A 381 29.99 10.56 6.12
CA PHE A 381 29.47 10.06 4.84
C PHE A 381 30.45 9.13 4.13
N GLY A 382 31.74 9.20 4.43
CA GLY A 382 32.75 8.28 3.93
C GLY A 382 32.37 6.81 4.14
N SER A 383 31.79 6.49 5.28
CA SER A 383 31.34 5.12 5.61
C SER A 383 30.21 4.60 4.71
N ILE A 384 29.37 5.49 4.17
CA ILE A 384 28.34 5.11 3.17
C ILE A 384 29.03 4.72 1.86
N PHE A 385 29.98 5.54 1.40
CA PHE A 385 30.73 5.28 0.17
C PHE A 385 31.61 4.04 0.28
N GLU A 386 32.20 3.78 1.45
CA GLU A 386 32.91 2.52 1.70
C GLU A 386 31.99 1.30 1.54
N ARG A 387 30.76 1.38 2.05
CA ARG A 387 29.77 0.31 1.91
C ARG A 387 29.35 0.08 0.47
N ILE A 388 29.20 1.15 -0.31
CA ILE A 388 28.95 1.10 -1.75
C ILE A 388 30.14 0.46 -2.48
N SER A 389 31.36 0.86 -2.17
CA SER A 389 32.58 0.31 -2.76
C SER A 389 32.75 -1.19 -2.49
N GLN A 390 32.37 -1.67 -1.31
CA GLN A 390 32.37 -3.13 -1.02
C GLN A 390 31.47 -3.92 -1.97
N VAL A 391 30.34 -3.36 -2.38
CA VAL A 391 29.46 -4.00 -3.39
C VAL A 391 30.12 -4.00 -4.77
N GLU A 392 30.76 -2.90 -5.17
CA GLU A 392 31.45 -2.78 -6.45
C GLU A 392 32.63 -3.78 -6.54
N GLU A 393 33.44 -3.87 -5.49
CA GLU A 393 34.54 -4.85 -5.40
C GLU A 393 34.05 -6.30 -5.47
N TYR A 394 32.94 -6.59 -4.78
CA TYR A 394 32.33 -7.92 -4.84
C TYR A 394 31.88 -8.29 -6.27
N GLU A 395 31.25 -7.36 -7.00
CA GLU A 395 30.80 -7.62 -8.37
C GLU A 395 31.97 -7.77 -9.36
N ILE A 396 33.04 -7.00 -9.20
CA ILE A 396 34.27 -7.12 -9.99
C ILE A 396 34.89 -8.50 -9.75
N ALA A 397 35.02 -8.93 -8.50
CA ALA A 397 35.58 -10.25 -8.16
C ALA A 397 34.75 -11.40 -8.77
N LYS A 398 33.44 -11.32 -8.69
CA LYS A 398 32.51 -12.31 -9.26
C LYS A 398 32.62 -12.40 -10.78
N THR A 399 32.75 -11.27 -11.46
CA THR A 399 32.90 -11.20 -12.92
C THR A 399 34.22 -11.82 -13.36
N SER A 400 35.32 -11.60 -12.63
CA SER A 400 36.63 -12.17 -12.92
C SER A 400 36.66 -13.71 -12.78
N VAL A 401 35.94 -14.26 -11.79
CA VAL A 401 35.83 -15.73 -11.61
C VAL A 401 34.99 -16.38 -12.72
N SER A 402 34.02 -15.68 -13.28
CA SER A 402 33.17 -16.21 -14.37
C SER A 402 33.83 -16.23 -15.73
N LEU A 403 34.98 -15.57 -15.89
CA LEU A 403 35.80 -15.48 -17.14
C LEU A 403 37.02 -16.42 -17.11
N SER A 404 37.30 -17.03 -15.97
CA SER A 404 38.31 -18.08 -15.78
C SER A 404 37.69 -19.47 -15.88
#